data_aa1b33e2b3920772f38738a545d78d77
#
_entry.id   aa1b33e2b3920772f38738a545d78d77
#
_cell.length_a   1.000
_cell.length_b   1.000
_cell.length_c   1.000
_cell.angle_alpha   90.00
_cell.angle_beta   90.00
_cell.angle_gamma   90.00
#
_symmetry.space_group_name_H-M   'P 1'
#
loop_
_entity.id
_entity.type
_entity.pdbx_description
1 polymer ?
#
loop_
_entity_poly.entity_id
_entity_poly.type
_entity_poly.pdbx_seq_one_letter_code
_entity_poly.pdbx_strand_id
1 'polypeptide(L)'
;MKELIDRLYSARDLSDGELLTLIGGEYDEKYLFGSADKVRRKYYGTGVYLRGLIEISNYCKNDCLYCGIRRSNDKAVRYRLSENDILSCCDNGYELGFRTFVLQGGEDAYYTDDIMCRMIKKIKDKYPDCAVTLSLGERSLESYKKMFSAGADRYLLRHET
;
A
#
# COMPACT_ATOMS: atom_id res chain seq x y z
N MET A 1 3.28 -29.54 -15.97
CA MET A 1 3.55 -28.15 -15.54
C MET A 1 2.52 -27.15 -16.03
N LYS A 2 2.17 -27.11 -17.31
CA LYS A 2 1.08 -26.22 -17.81
C LYS A 2 -0.25 -26.49 -17.10
N GLU A 3 -0.61 -27.73 -16.89
CA GLU A 3 -1.82 -28.12 -16.15
C GLU A 3 -1.83 -27.60 -14.71
N LEU A 4 -0.66 -27.50 -14.05
CA LEU A 4 -0.56 -26.91 -12.72
C LEU A 4 -0.87 -25.41 -12.75
N ILE A 5 -0.36 -24.69 -13.75
CA ILE A 5 -0.64 -23.26 -13.97
C ILE A 5 -2.13 -23.04 -14.29
N ASP A 6 -2.73 -23.88 -15.11
CA ASP A 6 -4.15 -23.81 -15.46
C ASP A 6 -5.04 -24.11 -14.26
N ARG A 7 -4.61 -25.05 -13.40
CA ARG A 7 -5.31 -25.33 -12.14
C ARG A 7 -5.21 -24.16 -11.16
N LEU A 8 -4.03 -23.53 -11.00
CA LEU A 8 -3.88 -22.32 -10.21
C LEU A 8 -4.82 -21.21 -10.69
N TYR A 9 -4.92 -21.03 -12.01
CA TYR A 9 -5.83 -20.04 -12.58
C TYR A 9 -7.29 -20.33 -12.25
N SER A 10 -7.72 -21.59 -12.34
CA SER A 10 -9.12 -21.99 -12.13
C SER A 10 -9.50 -22.11 -10.66
N ALA A 11 -8.67 -22.77 -9.84
CA ALA A 11 -8.92 -23.01 -8.42
C ALA A 11 -8.50 -21.84 -7.53
N ARG A 12 -7.56 -21.00 -7.98
CA ARG A 12 -6.92 -19.93 -7.22
C ARG A 12 -6.23 -20.40 -5.94
N ASP A 13 -5.89 -21.66 -5.91
CA ASP A 13 -5.21 -22.31 -4.79
C ASP A 13 -4.40 -23.49 -5.26
N LEU A 14 -3.33 -23.78 -4.54
CA LEU A 14 -2.44 -24.91 -4.75
C LEU A 14 -1.99 -25.47 -3.40
N SER A 15 -1.66 -26.77 -3.35
CA SER A 15 -0.98 -27.35 -2.20
C SER A 15 0.43 -26.77 -2.04
N ASP A 16 0.98 -26.85 -0.83
CA ASP A 16 2.34 -26.37 -0.52
C ASP A 16 3.41 -26.99 -1.45
N GLY A 17 3.30 -28.30 -1.76
CA GLY A 17 4.21 -28.97 -2.67
C GLY A 17 4.13 -28.45 -4.11
N GLU A 18 2.94 -28.09 -4.56
CA GLU A 18 2.71 -27.49 -5.88
C GLU A 18 3.22 -26.07 -5.96
N LEU A 19 3.03 -25.28 -4.88
CA LEU A 19 3.61 -23.95 -4.76
C LEU A 19 5.14 -24.01 -4.76
N LEU A 20 5.74 -24.93 -4.00
CA LEU A 20 7.19 -25.15 -4.00
C LEU A 20 7.73 -25.47 -5.40
N THR A 21 7.02 -26.29 -6.17
CA THR A 21 7.38 -26.60 -7.55
C THR A 21 7.39 -25.35 -8.44
N LEU A 22 6.39 -24.47 -8.30
CA LEU A 22 6.36 -23.21 -9.05
C LEU A 22 7.45 -22.23 -8.57
N ILE A 23 7.67 -22.07 -7.26
CA ILE A 23 8.68 -21.18 -6.70
C ILE A 23 10.09 -21.67 -7.03
N GLY A 24 10.30 -23.00 -7.09
CA GLY A 24 11.56 -23.64 -7.45
C GLY A 24 12.02 -23.39 -8.89
N GLY A 25 11.17 -22.83 -9.74
CA GLY A 25 11.52 -22.41 -11.09
C GLY A 25 11.51 -23.54 -12.15
N GLU A 26 11.00 -24.71 -11.82
CA GLU A 26 10.85 -25.83 -12.77
C GLU A 26 9.57 -25.71 -13.61
N TYR A 27 9.34 -24.54 -14.22
CA TYR A 27 8.14 -24.28 -15.01
C TYR A 27 8.44 -23.56 -16.33
N ASP A 28 7.49 -23.61 -17.24
CA ASP A 28 7.52 -22.82 -18.49
C ASP A 28 7.17 -21.34 -18.15
N GLU A 29 8.21 -20.53 -17.90
CA GLU A 29 8.07 -19.11 -17.57
C GLU A 29 7.21 -18.35 -18.60
N LYS A 30 7.44 -18.63 -19.88
CA LYS A 30 6.70 -17.96 -20.95
C LYS A 30 5.19 -18.27 -20.86
N TYR A 31 4.87 -19.52 -20.52
CA TYR A 31 3.47 -19.91 -20.34
C TYR A 31 2.85 -19.27 -19.10
N LEU A 32 3.57 -19.29 -17.97
CA LEU A 32 3.10 -18.67 -16.72
C LEU A 32 2.88 -17.17 -16.90
N PHE A 33 3.87 -16.44 -17.40
CA PHE A 33 3.78 -15.00 -17.59
C PHE A 33 2.74 -14.62 -18.66
N GLY A 34 2.62 -15.39 -19.72
CA GLY A 34 1.57 -15.20 -20.72
C GLY A 34 0.17 -15.41 -20.16
N SER A 35 0.00 -16.40 -19.27
CA SER A 35 -1.27 -16.65 -18.57
C SER A 35 -1.59 -15.54 -17.59
N ALA A 36 -0.63 -15.09 -16.80
CA ALA A 36 -0.77 -13.96 -15.88
C ALA A 36 -1.11 -12.65 -16.62
N ASP A 37 -0.46 -12.37 -17.76
CA ASP A 37 -0.76 -11.17 -18.57
C ASP A 37 -2.17 -11.22 -19.16
N LYS A 38 -2.65 -12.38 -19.60
CA LYS A 38 -4.05 -12.54 -20.04
C LYS A 38 -5.05 -12.19 -18.94
N VAL A 39 -4.78 -12.67 -17.70
CA VAL A 39 -5.61 -12.33 -16.53
C VAL A 39 -5.58 -10.84 -16.25
N ARG A 40 -4.38 -10.25 -16.21
CA ARG A 40 -4.22 -8.81 -16.00
C ARG A 40 -5.01 -8.01 -17.04
N ARG A 41 -4.85 -8.34 -18.33
CA ARG A 41 -5.55 -7.64 -19.42
C ARG A 41 -7.06 -7.76 -19.32
N LYS A 42 -7.56 -8.90 -18.87
CA LYS A 42 -9.00 -9.12 -18.68
C LYS A 42 -9.60 -8.18 -17.65
N TYR A 43 -8.88 -7.88 -16.55
CA TYR A 43 -9.42 -7.10 -15.43
C TYR A 43 -8.97 -5.63 -15.45
N TYR A 44 -7.79 -5.33 -15.98
CA TYR A 44 -7.16 -4.01 -15.89
C TYR A 44 -6.72 -3.44 -17.25
N GLY A 45 -6.95 -4.15 -18.34
CA GLY A 45 -6.47 -3.73 -19.67
C GLY A 45 -4.94 -3.66 -19.73
N THR A 46 -4.43 -2.67 -20.44
CA THR A 46 -2.98 -2.42 -20.59
C THR A 46 -2.49 -1.23 -19.76
N GLY A 47 -3.39 -0.57 -19.04
CA GLY A 47 -3.08 0.62 -18.25
C GLY A 47 -2.13 0.33 -17.08
N VAL A 48 -1.33 1.32 -16.75
CA VAL A 48 -0.51 1.37 -15.53
C VAL A 48 -1.10 2.42 -14.60
N TYR A 49 -1.46 2.00 -13.39
CA TYR A 49 -2.05 2.90 -12.40
C TYR A 49 -0.96 3.52 -11.54
N LEU A 50 -0.80 4.83 -11.65
CA LEU A 50 0.12 5.58 -10.82
C LEU A 50 -0.54 5.97 -9.50
N ARG A 51 0.26 5.97 -8.43
CA ARG A 51 -0.18 6.35 -7.09
C ARG A 51 0.74 7.44 -6.56
N GLY A 52 0.15 8.51 -6.02
CA GLY A 52 0.87 9.58 -5.33
C GLY A 52 1.25 9.12 -3.92
N LEU A 53 2.54 8.92 -3.67
CA LEU A 53 3.04 8.61 -2.33
C LEU A 53 3.35 9.91 -1.59
N ILE A 54 2.81 10.03 -0.38
CA ILE A 54 3.06 11.14 0.54
C ILE A 54 3.63 10.57 1.83
N GLU A 55 4.91 10.76 2.05
CA GLU A 55 5.59 10.32 3.28
C GLU A 55 5.35 11.34 4.38
N ILE A 56 4.31 11.12 5.21
CA ILE A 56 3.82 12.09 6.17
C ILE A 56 4.73 12.26 7.38
N SER A 57 5.53 11.24 7.72
CA SER A 57 6.47 11.26 8.84
C SER A 57 7.56 10.21 8.67
N ASN A 58 8.76 10.55 9.14
CA ASN A 58 9.85 9.59 9.28
C ASN A 58 10.20 9.30 10.76
N TYR A 59 9.31 9.65 11.69
CA TYR A 59 9.38 9.14 13.06
C TYR A 59 8.84 7.71 13.11
N CYS A 60 9.49 6.84 13.87
CA CYS A 60 9.02 5.47 14.10
C CYS A 60 9.36 5.03 15.53
N LYS A 61 8.41 4.34 16.18
CA LYS A 61 8.66 3.74 17.52
C LYS A 61 9.51 2.47 17.44
N ASN A 62 9.55 1.82 16.27
CA ASN A 62 10.24 0.54 16.05
C ASN A 62 11.70 0.73 15.69
N ASP A 63 12.48 -0.33 15.89
CA ASP A 63 13.93 -0.33 15.67
C ASP A 63 14.39 -1.44 14.72
N CYS A 64 13.66 -1.64 13.63
CA CYS A 64 13.94 -2.64 12.60
C CYS A 64 15.32 -2.38 11.99
N LEU A 65 16.25 -3.32 12.09
CA LEU A 65 17.66 -3.13 11.75
C LEU A 65 17.91 -2.73 10.30
N TYR A 66 17.07 -3.13 9.38
CA TYR A 66 17.17 -2.79 7.95
C TYR A 66 16.58 -1.40 7.62
N CYS A 67 15.86 -0.76 8.55
CA CYS A 67 15.09 0.44 8.24
C CYS A 67 15.87 1.73 8.48
N GLY A 68 15.95 2.60 7.47
CA GLY A 68 16.62 3.90 7.59
C GLY A 68 15.96 4.86 8.57
N ILE A 69 14.66 4.72 8.82
CA ILE A 69 13.91 5.57 9.77
C ILE A 69 13.72 4.89 11.14
N ARG A 70 14.45 3.81 11.45
CA ARG A 70 14.38 3.16 12.77
C ARG A 70 14.68 4.14 13.90
N ARG A 71 14.11 3.87 15.06
CA ARG A 71 14.21 4.76 16.24
C ARG A 71 15.66 5.12 16.61
N SER A 72 16.57 4.14 16.59
CA SER A 72 17.97 4.30 17.00
C SER A 72 18.85 5.02 15.96
N ASN A 73 18.34 5.31 14.74
CA ASN A 73 19.12 6.05 13.75
C ASN A 73 19.12 7.55 14.07
N ASP A 74 20.17 8.00 14.75
CA ASP A 74 20.41 9.40 15.14
C ASP A 74 20.86 10.29 13.98
N LYS A 75 21.27 9.70 12.84
CA LYS A 75 21.66 10.43 11.64
C LYS A 75 20.46 10.84 10.76
N ALA A 76 19.28 10.31 11.02
CA ALA A 76 18.10 10.64 10.27
C ALA A 76 17.53 12.01 10.71
N VAL A 77 17.48 12.97 9.80
CA VAL A 77 16.76 14.23 10.03
C VAL A 77 15.27 13.94 10.11
N ARG A 78 14.67 14.19 11.27
CA ARG A 78 13.27 13.84 11.53
C ARG A 78 12.32 14.95 11.15
N TYR A 79 11.18 14.57 10.55
CA TYR A 79 10.12 15.50 10.17
C TYR A 79 8.73 14.88 10.35
N ARG A 80 7.75 15.75 10.43
CA ARG A 80 6.31 15.47 10.29
C ARG A 80 5.72 16.52 9.37
N LEU A 81 4.96 16.10 8.38
CA LEU A 81 4.22 17.02 7.55
C LEU A 81 3.03 17.58 8.33
N SER A 82 2.77 18.86 8.15
CA SER A 82 1.53 19.46 8.64
C SER A 82 0.33 19.00 7.78
N GLU A 83 -0.86 19.21 8.30
CA GLU A 83 -2.10 18.93 7.55
C GLU A 83 -2.13 19.70 6.22
N ASN A 84 -1.69 20.96 6.23
CA ASN A 84 -1.64 21.79 5.02
C ASN A 84 -0.62 21.25 4.00
N ASP A 85 0.54 20.78 4.46
CA ASP A 85 1.54 20.18 3.56
C ASP A 85 1.00 18.93 2.88
N ILE A 86 0.30 18.06 3.63
CA ILE A 86 -0.31 16.84 3.09
C ILE A 86 -1.38 17.19 2.05
N LEU A 87 -2.26 18.16 2.35
CA LEU A 87 -3.29 18.62 1.41
C LEU A 87 -2.67 19.25 0.16
N SER A 88 -1.62 20.06 0.31
CA SER A 88 -0.88 20.63 -0.82
C SER A 88 -0.24 19.55 -1.71
N CYS A 89 0.29 18.47 -1.11
CA CYS A 89 0.77 17.31 -1.88
C CYS A 89 -0.38 16.64 -2.66
N CYS A 90 -1.56 16.53 -2.05
CA CYS A 90 -2.73 15.99 -2.74
C CYS A 90 -3.18 16.91 -3.89
N ASP A 91 -3.15 18.24 -3.72
CA ASP A 91 -3.48 19.20 -4.75
C ASP A 91 -2.58 19.03 -5.98
N ASN A 92 -1.27 19.07 -5.75
CA ASN A 92 -0.28 18.87 -6.81
C ASN A 92 -0.43 17.51 -7.48
N GLY A 93 -0.64 16.46 -6.70
CA GLY A 93 -0.83 15.11 -7.22
C GLY A 93 -2.10 14.98 -8.07
N TYR A 94 -3.19 15.62 -7.67
CA TYR A 94 -4.45 15.61 -8.42
C TYR A 94 -4.31 16.30 -9.77
N GLU A 95 -3.64 17.46 -9.80
CA GLU A 95 -3.33 18.21 -11.04
C GLU A 95 -2.44 17.39 -12.00
N LEU A 96 -1.50 16.59 -11.44
CA LEU A 96 -0.66 15.66 -12.20
C LEU A 96 -1.40 14.40 -12.68
N GLY A 97 -2.69 14.25 -12.34
CA GLY A 97 -3.52 13.13 -12.77
C GLY A 97 -3.53 11.92 -11.85
N PHE A 98 -2.90 11.97 -10.66
CA PHE A 98 -3.03 10.91 -9.67
C PHE A 98 -4.47 10.81 -9.16
N ARG A 99 -4.92 9.56 -8.98
CA ARG A 99 -6.26 9.24 -8.43
C ARG A 99 -6.17 8.24 -7.26
N THR A 100 -4.99 8.08 -6.72
CA THR A 100 -4.74 7.36 -5.47
C THR A 100 -3.65 8.10 -4.70
N PHE A 101 -3.94 8.45 -3.46
CA PHE A 101 -2.96 9.00 -2.52
C PHE A 101 -2.61 7.93 -1.48
N VAL A 102 -1.33 7.70 -1.28
CA VAL A 102 -0.81 6.77 -0.28
C VAL A 102 -0.17 7.60 0.83
N LEU A 103 -0.80 7.67 1.99
CA LEU A 103 -0.23 8.30 3.18
C LEU A 103 0.64 7.26 3.88
N GLN A 104 1.95 7.45 3.83
CA GLN A 104 2.93 6.54 4.40
C GLN A 104 3.74 7.22 5.49
N GLY A 105 4.16 6.46 6.48
CA GLY A 105 5.06 6.92 7.53
C GLY A 105 5.59 5.77 8.36
N GLY A 106 6.48 6.08 9.29
CA GLY A 106 6.78 5.18 10.39
C GLY A 106 5.59 5.05 11.35
N GLU A 107 5.70 4.15 12.32
CA GLU A 107 4.73 4.05 13.41
C GLU A 107 4.90 5.22 14.39
N ASP A 108 4.34 6.35 14.01
CA ASP A 108 4.44 7.63 14.73
C ASP A 108 3.16 7.87 15.55
N ALA A 109 3.30 7.93 16.87
CA ALA A 109 2.19 8.17 17.79
C ALA A 109 1.54 9.55 17.65
N TYR A 110 2.20 10.50 16.98
CA TYR A 110 1.64 11.82 16.70
C TYR A 110 0.37 11.73 15.82
N TYR A 111 0.39 10.84 14.82
CA TYR A 111 -0.77 10.64 13.95
C TYR A 111 -1.78 9.71 14.63
N THR A 112 -2.51 10.28 15.59
CA THR A 112 -3.62 9.61 16.28
C THR A 112 -4.75 9.28 15.31
N ASP A 113 -5.68 8.41 15.74
CA ASP A 113 -6.87 8.08 14.93
C ASP A 113 -7.66 9.33 14.56
N ASP A 114 -7.82 10.29 15.50
CA ASP A 114 -8.59 11.52 15.25
C ASP A 114 -7.93 12.42 14.20
N ILE A 115 -6.60 12.55 14.24
CA ILE A 115 -5.84 13.29 13.24
C ILE A 115 -6.00 12.62 11.87
N MET A 116 -5.82 11.30 11.83
CA MET A 116 -5.92 10.56 10.56
C MET A 116 -7.34 10.57 9.99
N CYS A 117 -8.36 10.36 10.81
CA CYS A 117 -9.76 10.40 10.36
C CYS A 117 -10.14 11.79 9.82
N ARG A 118 -9.70 12.86 10.48
CA ARG A 118 -9.91 14.23 10.00
C ARG A 118 -9.21 14.46 8.66
N MET A 119 -7.96 14.01 8.52
CA MET A 119 -7.18 14.13 7.28
C MET A 119 -7.85 13.38 6.13
N ILE A 120 -8.23 12.12 6.37
CA ILE A 120 -8.91 11.28 5.37
C ILE A 120 -10.19 11.97 4.88
N LYS A 121 -11.02 12.45 5.79
CA LYS A 121 -12.25 13.18 5.45
C LYS A 121 -11.96 14.38 4.55
N LYS A 122 -10.99 15.23 4.92
CA LYS A 122 -10.63 16.40 4.12
C LYS A 122 -10.18 16.04 2.70
N ILE A 123 -9.39 14.97 2.56
CA ILE A 123 -8.96 14.48 1.26
C ILE A 123 -10.17 13.97 0.46
N LYS A 124 -11.03 13.16 1.07
CA LYS A 124 -12.22 12.61 0.40
C LYS A 124 -13.24 13.67 0.04
N ASP A 125 -13.43 14.67 0.87
CA ASP A 125 -14.34 15.81 0.60
C ASP A 125 -13.84 16.63 -0.60
N LYS A 126 -12.54 16.84 -0.70
CA LYS A 126 -11.92 17.61 -1.79
C LYS A 126 -11.76 16.81 -3.08
N TYR A 127 -11.45 15.51 -2.97
CA TYR A 127 -11.15 14.60 -4.08
C TYR A 127 -11.95 13.30 -3.95
N PRO A 128 -13.28 13.33 -4.16
CA PRO A 128 -14.14 12.15 -3.97
C PRO A 128 -13.85 11.00 -4.93
N ASP A 129 -13.25 11.30 -6.09
CA ASP A 129 -12.82 10.33 -7.10
C ASP A 129 -11.44 9.70 -6.80
N CYS A 130 -10.75 10.17 -5.78
CA CYS A 130 -9.45 9.62 -5.37
C CYS A 130 -9.60 8.55 -4.30
N ALA A 131 -8.81 7.49 -4.43
CA ALA A 131 -8.65 6.50 -3.38
C ALA A 131 -7.57 6.95 -2.37
N VAL A 132 -7.86 6.76 -1.08
CA VAL A 132 -6.92 6.99 0.02
C VAL A 132 -6.43 5.66 0.55
N THR A 133 -5.12 5.43 0.45
CA THR A 133 -4.43 4.26 0.99
C THR A 133 -3.56 4.69 2.17
N LEU A 134 -3.60 3.92 3.25
CA LEU A 134 -2.77 4.18 4.44
C LEU A 134 -1.68 3.12 4.57
N SER A 135 -0.49 3.53 5.01
CA SER A 135 0.65 2.65 5.32
C SER A 135 1.38 3.20 6.54
N LEU A 136 0.82 2.96 7.72
CA LEU A 136 1.20 3.58 9.00
C LEU A 136 1.57 2.55 10.08
N GLY A 137 1.95 1.33 9.66
CA GLY A 137 2.27 0.24 10.56
C GLY A 137 1.06 -0.41 11.20
N GLU A 138 1.27 -1.07 12.33
CA GLU A 138 0.23 -1.82 13.03
C GLU A 138 -0.68 -0.90 13.85
N ARG A 139 -1.96 -1.15 13.76
CA ARG A 139 -3.01 -0.44 14.49
C ARG A 139 -4.01 -1.43 15.11
N SER A 140 -4.83 -0.98 16.03
CA SER A 140 -5.91 -1.79 16.56
C SER A 140 -7.03 -1.99 15.53
N LEU A 141 -7.82 -3.06 15.67
CA LEU A 141 -9.01 -3.28 14.84
C LEU A 141 -9.95 -2.07 14.87
N GLU A 142 -10.09 -1.45 16.01
CA GLU A 142 -10.93 -0.26 16.20
C GLU A 142 -10.39 0.94 15.40
N SER A 143 -9.06 1.14 15.39
CA SER A 143 -8.42 2.17 14.58
C SER A 143 -8.68 1.95 13.08
N TYR A 144 -8.56 0.70 12.61
CA TYR A 144 -8.87 0.38 11.20
C TYR A 144 -10.33 0.69 10.85
N LYS A 145 -11.28 0.32 11.72
CA LYS A 145 -12.70 0.63 11.53
C LYS A 145 -12.96 2.13 11.45
N LYS A 146 -12.36 2.92 12.37
CA LYS A 146 -12.49 4.39 12.36
C LYS A 146 -11.97 5.00 11.06
N MET A 147 -10.77 4.60 10.62
CA MET A 147 -10.16 5.10 9.39
C MET A 147 -10.98 4.70 8.15
N PHE A 148 -11.48 3.46 8.10
CA PHE A 148 -12.39 3.00 7.04
C PHE A 148 -13.68 3.84 7.01
N SER A 149 -14.31 4.05 8.17
CA SER A 149 -15.52 4.87 8.29
C SER A 149 -15.26 6.34 7.93
N ALA A 150 -14.03 6.83 8.08
CA ALA A 150 -13.62 8.17 7.65
C ALA A 150 -13.42 8.28 6.13
N GLY A 151 -13.39 7.16 5.40
CA GLY A 151 -13.26 7.11 3.94
C GLY A 151 -11.94 6.55 3.41
N ALA A 152 -11.09 5.94 4.26
CA ALA A 152 -9.92 5.22 3.76
C ALA A 152 -10.36 4.01 2.94
N ASP A 153 -9.82 3.89 1.72
CA ASP A 153 -10.19 2.82 0.78
C ASP A 153 -9.34 1.56 0.97
N ARG A 154 -8.07 1.73 1.40
CA ARG A 154 -7.12 0.62 1.52
C ARG A 154 -6.16 0.85 2.68
N TYR A 155 -5.66 -0.26 3.22
CA TYR A 155 -4.55 -0.24 4.17
C TYR A 155 -3.46 -1.19 3.70
N LEU A 156 -2.23 -0.68 3.60
CA LEU A 156 -1.05 -1.46 3.30
C LEU A 156 -0.34 -1.78 4.63
N LEU A 157 -0.54 -2.98 5.15
CA LEU A 157 0.23 -3.50 6.27
C LEU A 157 1.40 -4.30 5.72
N ARG A 158 2.61 -3.81 5.98
CA ARG A 158 3.83 -4.50 5.56
C ARG A 158 4.10 -5.69 6.48
N HIS A 159 4.50 -6.77 5.87
CA HIS A 159 4.87 -8.00 6.56
C HIS A 159 6.31 -8.30 6.16
N GLU A 160 7.25 -7.83 6.96
CA GLU A 160 8.66 -7.78 6.56
C GLU A 160 9.46 -9.00 7.04
N THR A 161 8.90 -9.85 7.91
CA THR A 161 9.58 -11.02 8.47
C THR A 161 8.62 -12.20 8.63
#